data_a549840204e10a877e9e3dc7908a51dc
#
_entry.id   a549840204e10a877e9e3dc7908a51dc
#
_cell.length_a   1.000
_cell.length_b   1.000
_cell.length_c   1.000
_cell.angle_alpha   90.00
_cell.angle_beta   90.00
_cell.angle_gamma   90.00
#
_symmetry.space_group_name_H-M   'P 1'
#
loop_
_entity.id
_entity.type
_entity.pdbx_description
1 polymer ?
#
loop_
_entity_poly.entity_id
_entity_poly.type
_entity_poly.pdbx_seq_one_letter_code
_entity_poly.pdbx_strand_id
1 'polypeptide(L)'
;MHKPDGVVVLYNPDESVWSNIASYIDYVGFLYVVDNSEQKNLLLIDQINSHPSVVYIDNKSNLGIASALNRGAKEAINHSASWLLTMDQDSRFDKTSLQTLVDFAYSLPEDHKVGVLSPVHKTVNVDVPIIKDDILTVEVNSVMTSGNLIYLKAFQSVGGFLEKYFIDCVDHEYCLRLKVNGFRVILHNESILEHNLGDIESRSFLGREIYYTNHSAIRRYYITRNRLDVIFRYGKAFPYFSSNEVKKIFFEWLKILLFEENKLTKTFFILKGCKDFFIRRFGKL
;
A
#
# COMPACT_ATOMS: atom_id res chain seq x y z
N MET A 1 18.33 0.85 20.85
CA MET A 1 18.03 1.04 19.42
C MET A 1 16.62 1.57 19.32
N HIS A 2 16.40 2.67 18.62
CA HIS A 2 15.04 3.14 18.33
C HIS A 2 14.41 2.21 17.31
N LYS A 3 13.18 1.74 17.58
CA LYS A 3 12.42 0.89 16.67
C LYS A 3 11.12 1.60 16.29
N PRO A 4 10.67 1.52 15.03
CA PRO A 4 9.32 1.93 14.68
C PRO A 4 8.31 0.95 15.30
N ASP A 5 7.05 1.35 15.45
CA ASP A 5 5.98 0.37 15.57
C ASP A 5 5.57 -0.13 14.19
N GLY A 6 4.86 -1.26 14.12
CA GLY A 6 4.41 -1.83 12.85
C GLY A 6 2.91 -2.06 12.82
N VAL A 7 2.31 -2.01 11.63
CA VAL A 7 0.96 -2.49 11.38
C VAL A 7 0.94 -3.42 10.18
N VAL A 8 0.31 -4.57 10.34
CA VAL A 8 -0.01 -5.49 9.23
C VAL A 8 -1.50 -5.72 9.16
N VAL A 9 -2.03 -5.68 7.94
CA VAL A 9 -3.46 -5.90 7.71
C VAL A 9 -3.69 -7.31 7.17
N LEU A 10 -4.54 -8.07 7.86
CA LEU A 10 -4.92 -9.43 7.47
C LEU A 10 -6.31 -9.44 6.84
N TYR A 11 -6.44 -10.24 5.79
CA TYR A 11 -7.73 -10.58 5.20
C TYR A 11 -7.70 -12.00 4.64
N ASN A 12 -8.43 -12.92 5.27
CA ASN A 12 -8.43 -14.35 4.96
C ASN A 12 -7.00 -14.93 4.83
N PRO A 13 -6.15 -14.75 5.86
CA PRO A 13 -4.74 -15.16 5.82
C PRO A 13 -4.61 -16.68 5.82
N ASP A 14 -3.62 -17.18 5.09
CA ASP A 14 -3.15 -18.56 5.19
C ASP A 14 -1.99 -18.69 6.20
N GLU A 15 -1.46 -19.89 6.37
CA GLU A 15 -0.39 -20.18 7.32
C GLU A 15 0.96 -19.54 6.94
N SER A 16 1.16 -19.18 5.66
CA SER A 16 2.41 -18.57 5.18
C SER A 16 2.64 -17.17 5.74
N VAL A 17 1.55 -16.49 6.16
CA VAL A 17 1.59 -15.12 6.68
C VAL A 17 2.52 -14.98 7.89
N TRP A 18 2.58 -16.01 8.76
CA TRP A 18 3.51 -15.97 9.90
C TRP A 18 4.97 -15.88 9.47
N SER A 19 5.36 -16.60 8.42
CA SER A 19 6.73 -16.53 7.91
C SER A 19 7.09 -15.14 7.37
N ASN A 20 6.11 -14.41 6.81
CA ASN A 20 6.28 -13.04 6.39
C ASN A 20 6.43 -12.11 7.60
N ILE A 21 5.55 -12.22 8.59
CA ILE A 21 5.61 -11.46 9.85
C ILE A 21 6.95 -11.69 10.56
N ALA A 22 7.42 -12.92 10.64
CA ALA A 22 8.69 -13.28 11.27
C ALA A 22 9.91 -12.60 10.62
N SER A 23 9.80 -12.15 9.37
CA SER A 23 10.90 -11.46 8.68
C SER A 23 11.16 -10.04 9.20
N TYR A 24 10.19 -9.40 9.86
CA TYR A 24 10.29 -8.01 10.30
C TYR A 24 9.88 -7.75 11.77
N ILE A 25 9.29 -8.72 12.46
CA ILE A 25 8.77 -8.53 13.81
C ILE A 25 9.84 -8.09 14.82
N ASP A 26 11.06 -8.58 14.69
CA ASP A 26 12.18 -8.23 15.58
C ASP A 26 12.68 -6.80 15.39
N TYR A 27 12.30 -6.14 14.29
CA TYR A 27 12.71 -4.77 13.95
C TYR A 27 11.71 -3.69 14.38
N VAL A 28 10.56 -4.10 14.89
CA VAL A 28 9.52 -3.18 15.40
C VAL A 28 9.44 -3.24 16.94
N GLY A 29 8.94 -2.18 17.54
CA GLY A 29 8.64 -2.10 18.98
C GLY A 29 7.40 -2.92 19.30
N PHE A 30 6.27 -2.51 18.75
CA PHE A 30 5.01 -3.27 18.74
C PHE A 30 4.56 -3.52 17.32
N LEU A 31 3.94 -4.67 17.09
CA LEU A 31 3.29 -5.01 15.83
C LEU A 31 1.78 -5.13 16.04
N TYR A 32 1.03 -4.20 15.45
CA TYR A 32 -0.43 -4.23 15.43
C TYR A 32 -0.90 -5.09 14.28
N VAL A 33 -1.44 -6.26 14.57
CA VAL A 33 -2.01 -7.17 13.57
C VAL A 33 -3.50 -6.90 13.49
N VAL A 34 -3.92 -6.16 12.45
CA VAL A 34 -5.32 -5.75 12.27
C VAL A 34 -6.02 -6.70 11.30
N ASP A 35 -6.92 -7.52 11.82
CA ASP A 35 -7.58 -8.56 11.04
C ASP A 35 -8.97 -8.13 10.56
N ASN A 36 -9.08 -7.97 9.24
CA ASN A 36 -10.30 -7.65 8.50
C ASN A 36 -11.11 -8.91 8.07
N SER A 37 -10.64 -10.12 8.42
CA SER A 37 -11.32 -11.36 8.00
C SER A 37 -12.66 -11.54 8.71
N GLU A 38 -13.63 -12.04 7.98
CA GLU A 38 -14.91 -12.48 8.56
C GLU A 38 -14.78 -13.89 9.16
N GLN A 39 -14.00 -14.76 8.50
CA GLN A 39 -13.63 -16.07 9.02
C GLN A 39 -12.19 -16.05 9.54
N LYS A 40 -12.00 -16.46 10.78
CA LYS A 40 -10.72 -16.36 11.48
C LYS A 40 -9.88 -17.64 11.31
N ASN A 41 -8.60 -17.47 11.02
CA ASN A 41 -7.61 -18.54 11.11
C ASN A 41 -7.09 -18.62 12.56
N LEU A 42 -7.75 -19.48 13.39
CA LEU A 42 -7.45 -19.57 14.83
C LEU A 42 -6.00 -20.03 15.08
N LEU A 43 -5.48 -20.94 14.27
CA LEU A 43 -4.10 -21.42 14.44
C LEU A 43 -3.08 -20.29 14.24
N LEU A 44 -3.28 -19.47 13.19
CA LEU A 44 -2.45 -18.32 12.95
C LEU A 44 -2.57 -17.26 14.06
N ILE A 45 -3.80 -17.04 14.56
CA ILE A 45 -4.05 -16.08 15.66
C ILE A 45 -3.35 -16.51 16.94
N ASP A 46 -3.40 -17.80 17.30
CA ASP A 46 -2.70 -18.34 18.47
C ASP A 46 -1.18 -18.17 18.34
N GLN A 47 -0.65 -18.42 17.14
CA GLN A 47 0.77 -18.24 16.84
C GLN A 47 1.18 -16.76 16.94
N ILE A 48 0.41 -15.84 16.37
CA ILE A 48 0.61 -14.40 16.44
C ILE A 48 0.59 -13.92 17.90
N ASN A 49 -0.41 -14.34 18.67
CA ASN A 49 -0.58 -13.93 20.08
C ASN A 49 0.49 -14.50 21.02
N SER A 50 1.23 -15.52 20.59
CA SER A 50 2.33 -16.06 21.39
C SER A 50 3.55 -15.13 21.46
N HIS A 51 3.64 -14.14 20.55
CA HIS A 51 4.77 -13.21 20.51
C HIS A 51 4.51 -11.97 21.39
N PRO A 52 5.41 -11.61 22.32
CA PRO A 52 5.16 -10.59 23.34
C PRO A 52 4.99 -9.16 22.78
N SER A 53 5.54 -8.88 21.59
CA SER A 53 5.45 -7.55 20.95
C SER A 53 4.24 -7.43 20.01
N VAL A 54 3.36 -8.43 19.96
CA VAL A 54 2.20 -8.40 19.07
C VAL A 54 0.95 -7.97 19.82
N VAL A 55 0.19 -7.09 19.16
CA VAL A 55 -1.16 -6.69 19.58
C VAL A 55 -2.13 -7.06 18.46
N TYR A 56 -2.91 -8.13 18.68
CA TYR A 56 -3.92 -8.54 17.73
C TYR A 56 -5.19 -7.70 17.87
N ILE A 57 -5.72 -7.20 16.76
CA ILE A 57 -6.88 -6.31 16.69
C ILE A 57 -7.90 -6.90 15.72
N ASP A 58 -9.01 -7.39 16.24
CA ASP A 58 -10.12 -7.90 15.44
C ASP A 58 -11.09 -6.79 15.01
N ASN A 59 -11.23 -6.58 13.70
CA ASN A 59 -12.22 -5.68 13.12
C ASN A 59 -13.60 -6.30 12.97
N LYS A 60 -13.74 -7.62 13.23
CA LYS A 60 -15.00 -8.41 13.12
C LYS A 60 -15.62 -8.42 11.72
N SER A 61 -15.13 -7.61 10.81
CA SER A 61 -15.59 -7.52 9.42
C SER A 61 -14.55 -6.79 8.57
N ASN A 62 -14.66 -6.91 7.25
CA ASN A 62 -13.78 -6.16 6.36
C ASN A 62 -14.20 -4.68 6.30
N LEU A 63 -13.45 -3.83 6.99
CA LEU A 63 -13.62 -2.36 7.01
C LEU A 63 -12.79 -1.63 5.94
N GLY A 64 -12.02 -2.38 5.13
CA GLY A 64 -11.10 -1.85 4.13
C GLY A 64 -9.70 -1.57 4.68
N ILE A 65 -8.75 -1.42 3.74
CA ILE A 65 -7.32 -1.28 4.08
C ILE A 65 -7.03 0.04 4.82
N ALA A 66 -7.65 1.15 4.40
CA ALA A 66 -7.43 2.46 5.01
C ALA A 66 -7.85 2.50 6.48
N SER A 67 -9.02 1.93 6.82
CA SER A 67 -9.51 1.85 8.20
C SER A 67 -8.63 0.98 9.08
N ALA A 68 -8.19 -0.18 8.54
CA ALA A 68 -7.28 -1.07 9.27
C ALA A 68 -5.93 -0.41 9.56
N LEU A 69 -5.33 0.25 8.58
CA LEU A 69 -4.07 0.98 8.76
C LEU A 69 -4.21 2.14 9.76
N ASN A 70 -5.31 2.90 9.69
CA ASN A 70 -5.59 3.97 10.65
C ASN A 70 -5.71 3.44 12.07
N ARG A 71 -6.30 2.26 12.25
CA ARG A 71 -6.44 1.63 13.56
C ARG A 71 -5.08 1.27 14.16
N GLY A 72 -4.19 0.65 13.39
CA GLY A 72 -2.82 0.38 13.83
C GLY A 72 -2.02 1.66 14.09
N ALA A 73 -2.16 2.66 13.20
CA ALA A 73 -1.50 3.95 13.38
C ALA A 73 -1.94 4.67 14.68
N LYS A 74 -3.23 4.56 15.05
CA LYS A 74 -3.75 5.12 16.30
C LYS A 74 -3.09 4.49 17.53
N GLU A 75 -2.92 3.17 17.53
CA GLU A 75 -2.24 2.49 18.64
C GLU A 75 -0.76 2.88 18.72
N ALA A 76 -0.06 2.97 17.57
CA ALA A 76 1.34 3.42 17.53
C ALA A 76 1.49 4.87 18.05
N ILE A 77 0.53 5.76 17.74
CA ILE A 77 0.51 7.13 18.28
C ILE A 77 0.30 7.12 19.80
N ASN A 78 -0.62 6.27 20.30
CA ASN A 78 -0.85 6.12 21.74
C ASN A 78 0.41 5.64 22.48
N HIS A 79 1.25 4.84 21.84
CA HIS A 79 2.55 4.39 22.35
C HIS A 79 3.70 5.38 22.08
N SER A 80 3.41 6.55 21.54
CA SER A 80 4.40 7.60 21.25
C SER A 80 5.49 7.17 20.26
N ALA A 81 5.18 6.24 19.34
CA ALA A 81 6.08 5.89 18.25
C ALA A 81 6.29 7.09 17.31
N SER A 82 7.49 7.25 16.79
CA SER A 82 7.81 8.31 15.80
C SER A 82 7.49 7.85 14.39
N TRP A 83 7.73 6.57 14.10
CA TRP A 83 7.56 5.95 12.80
C TRP A 83 6.67 4.72 12.89
N LEU A 84 5.89 4.47 11.84
CA LEU A 84 5.05 3.28 11.68
C LEU A 84 5.44 2.54 10.40
N LEU A 85 5.86 1.28 10.55
CA LEU A 85 6.04 0.36 9.44
C LEU A 85 4.66 -0.17 9.00
N THR A 86 4.28 0.04 7.74
CA THR A 86 3.04 -0.53 7.17
C THR A 86 3.35 -1.76 6.32
N MET A 87 2.63 -2.87 6.55
CA MET A 87 2.87 -4.14 5.85
C MET A 87 1.57 -4.74 5.32
N ASP A 88 1.66 -5.34 4.13
CA ASP A 88 0.67 -6.27 3.63
C ASP A 88 1.03 -7.69 4.09
N GLN A 89 0.05 -8.58 4.21
CA GLN A 89 0.25 -9.94 4.73
C GLN A 89 1.14 -10.83 3.85
N ASP A 90 1.31 -10.47 2.57
CA ASP A 90 2.06 -11.21 1.54
C ASP A 90 3.44 -10.62 1.25
N SER A 91 3.88 -9.67 2.07
CA SER A 91 5.16 -8.97 1.93
C SER A 91 6.16 -9.40 2.99
N ARG A 92 7.44 -9.44 2.61
CA ARG A 92 8.54 -9.79 3.51
C ARG A 92 9.79 -8.96 3.25
N PHE A 93 10.54 -8.72 4.30
CA PHE A 93 11.86 -8.10 4.20
C PHE A 93 12.98 -9.13 4.29
N ASP A 94 14.12 -8.85 3.66
CA ASP A 94 15.38 -9.40 4.16
C ASP A 94 15.87 -8.60 5.38
N LYS A 95 16.72 -9.24 6.19
CA LYS A 95 17.17 -8.65 7.48
C LYS A 95 17.93 -7.34 7.31
N THR A 96 18.69 -7.19 6.24
CA THR A 96 19.55 -6.03 6.00
C THR A 96 18.74 -4.84 5.48
N SER A 97 17.81 -5.06 4.57
CA SER A 97 17.01 -4.01 3.95
C SER A 97 16.15 -3.23 4.94
N LEU A 98 15.46 -3.94 5.86
CA LEU A 98 14.63 -3.26 6.86
C LEU A 98 15.48 -2.49 7.87
N GLN A 99 16.60 -3.08 8.34
CA GLN A 99 17.50 -2.39 9.27
C GLN A 99 18.04 -1.11 8.64
N THR A 100 18.50 -1.17 7.39
CA THR A 100 19.01 0.00 6.66
C THR A 100 17.94 1.09 6.53
N LEU A 101 16.69 0.72 6.24
CA LEU A 101 15.58 1.66 6.15
C LEU A 101 15.27 2.34 7.49
N VAL A 102 15.28 1.56 8.58
CA VAL A 102 15.07 2.05 9.95
C VAL A 102 16.21 2.97 10.38
N ASP A 103 17.45 2.57 10.19
CA ASP A 103 18.62 3.38 10.55
C ASP A 103 18.61 4.72 9.79
N PHE A 104 18.26 4.71 8.50
CA PHE A 104 18.10 5.94 7.73
C PHE A 104 16.98 6.82 8.29
N ALA A 105 15.82 6.26 8.62
CA ALA A 105 14.71 7.02 9.18
C ALA A 105 15.07 7.76 10.48
N TYR A 106 15.81 7.09 11.36
CA TYR A 106 16.24 7.67 12.64
C TYR A 106 17.52 8.53 12.55
N SER A 107 18.21 8.53 11.41
CA SER A 107 19.32 9.45 11.13
C SER A 107 18.85 10.82 10.63
N LEU A 108 17.57 10.94 10.24
CA LEU A 108 17.03 12.21 9.75
C LEU A 108 17.01 13.29 10.83
N PRO A 109 17.32 14.56 10.50
CA PRO A 109 17.26 15.66 11.46
C PRO A 109 15.82 15.89 11.96
N GLU A 110 15.63 16.48 13.13
CA GLU A 110 14.31 16.68 13.76
C GLU A 110 13.32 17.49 12.89
N ASP A 111 13.82 18.40 12.08
CA ASP A 111 13.05 19.27 11.20
C ASP A 111 12.83 18.69 9.80
N HIS A 112 13.15 17.40 9.60
CA HIS A 112 12.95 16.75 8.31
C HIS A 112 11.49 16.84 7.83
N LYS A 113 11.32 16.91 6.51
CA LYS A 113 10.00 16.95 5.86
C LYS A 113 9.62 15.61 5.23
N VAL A 114 10.28 14.52 5.60
CA VAL A 114 9.94 13.18 5.09
C VAL A 114 8.67 12.70 5.79
N GLY A 115 7.62 12.47 5.03
CA GLY A 115 6.35 11.93 5.51
C GLY A 115 6.24 10.42 5.30
N VAL A 116 6.88 9.92 4.22
CA VAL A 116 6.98 8.49 3.90
C VAL A 116 8.39 8.20 3.41
N LEU A 117 8.97 7.14 3.95
CA LEU A 117 10.20 6.52 3.49
C LEU A 117 9.89 5.08 3.05
N SER A 118 10.11 4.77 1.78
CA SER A 118 9.73 3.51 1.14
C SER A 118 10.96 2.72 0.69
N PRO A 119 10.95 1.39 0.81
CA PRO A 119 11.92 0.54 0.12
C PRO A 119 11.60 0.44 -1.36
N VAL A 120 12.52 -0.07 -2.14
CA VAL A 120 12.28 -0.54 -3.51
C VAL A 120 11.51 -1.86 -3.45
N HIS A 121 10.39 -1.95 -4.16
CA HIS A 121 9.59 -3.18 -4.23
C HIS A 121 10.13 -4.08 -5.34
N LYS A 122 10.69 -5.23 -4.96
CA LYS A 122 11.12 -6.26 -5.90
C LYS A 122 9.96 -7.21 -6.15
N THR A 123 9.46 -7.19 -7.37
CA THR A 123 8.41 -8.12 -7.81
C THR A 123 9.04 -9.29 -8.53
N VAL A 124 8.55 -10.50 -8.30
CA VAL A 124 8.91 -11.67 -9.10
C VAL A 124 8.45 -11.41 -10.54
N ASN A 125 9.37 -11.39 -11.50
CA ASN A 125 9.16 -11.16 -12.94
C ASN A 125 9.04 -9.70 -13.44
N VAL A 126 9.34 -8.70 -12.63
CA VAL A 126 9.48 -7.32 -13.12
C VAL A 126 10.85 -6.80 -12.75
N ASP A 127 11.66 -6.47 -13.74
CA ASP A 127 12.93 -5.79 -13.48
C ASP A 127 12.64 -4.46 -12.79
N VAL A 128 13.13 -4.32 -11.57
CA VAL A 128 13.14 -3.03 -10.88
C VAL A 128 14.01 -2.10 -11.71
N PRO A 129 13.53 -0.89 -12.08
CA PRO A 129 14.40 0.07 -12.73
C PRO A 129 15.63 0.27 -11.83
N ILE A 130 16.80 -0.12 -12.30
CA ILE A 130 18.07 0.14 -11.62
C ILE A 130 18.18 1.66 -11.56
N ILE A 131 17.85 2.23 -10.41
CA ILE A 131 18.13 3.64 -10.15
C ILE A 131 19.65 3.70 -10.01
N LYS A 132 20.29 4.62 -10.73
CA LYS A 132 21.75 4.75 -10.84
C LYS A 132 22.43 4.46 -9.50
N ASP A 133 23.43 3.62 -9.50
CA ASP A 133 24.14 3.06 -8.34
C ASP A 133 24.64 4.08 -7.29
N ASP A 134 24.67 5.38 -7.62
CA ASP A 134 25.21 6.45 -6.75
C ASP A 134 24.13 7.28 -6.02
N ILE A 135 22.82 6.95 -6.17
CA ILE A 135 21.74 7.75 -5.58
C ILE A 135 21.08 6.97 -4.46
N LEU A 136 21.35 7.34 -3.20
CA LEU A 136 20.77 6.67 -2.02
C LEU A 136 19.25 6.83 -1.92
N THR A 137 18.74 8.02 -2.24
CA THR A 137 17.29 8.30 -2.11
C THR A 137 16.76 9.10 -3.28
N VAL A 138 15.50 8.80 -3.67
CA VAL A 138 14.79 9.52 -4.74
C VAL A 138 13.44 10.01 -4.23
N GLU A 139 13.13 11.29 -4.48
CA GLU A 139 11.77 11.78 -4.21
C GLU A 139 10.82 11.37 -5.32
N VAL A 140 9.68 10.77 -4.92
CA VAL A 140 8.65 10.25 -5.82
C VAL A 140 7.28 10.85 -5.52
N ASN A 141 6.31 10.65 -6.42
CA ASN A 141 4.95 11.13 -6.19
C ASN A 141 4.12 10.19 -5.34
N SER A 142 4.33 8.89 -5.46
CA SER A 142 3.63 7.88 -4.68
C SER A 142 4.45 6.60 -4.62
N VAL A 143 4.19 5.81 -3.59
CA VAL A 143 4.73 4.47 -3.36
C VAL A 143 3.59 3.54 -2.96
N MET A 144 3.76 2.22 -3.09
CA MET A 144 2.81 1.24 -2.57
C MET A 144 2.83 1.26 -1.03
N THR A 145 1.75 0.83 -0.39
CA THR A 145 1.60 0.92 1.08
C THR A 145 2.58 0.01 1.83
N SER A 146 2.84 -1.19 1.31
CA SER A 146 3.64 -2.20 2.01
C SER A 146 5.11 -1.82 2.13
N GLY A 147 5.72 -2.06 3.30
CA GLY A 147 7.13 -1.80 3.57
C GLY A 147 7.49 -0.36 3.91
N ASN A 148 6.54 0.56 3.96
CA ASN A 148 6.82 1.97 4.21
C ASN A 148 6.99 2.27 5.69
N LEU A 149 7.95 3.13 6.00
CA LEU A 149 8.01 3.87 7.26
C LEU A 149 7.26 5.19 7.10
N ILE A 150 6.16 5.32 7.85
CA ILE A 150 5.31 6.52 7.87
C ILE A 150 5.67 7.35 9.11
N TYR A 151 6.00 8.63 8.91
CA TYR A 151 6.26 9.56 9.98
C TYR A 151 4.95 9.98 10.66
N LEU A 152 4.75 9.60 11.91
CA LEU A 152 3.46 9.73 12.58
C LEU A 152 3.06 11.19 12.85
N LYS A 153 4.00 12.13 13.02
CA LYS A 153 3.66 13.56 13.08
C LYS A 153 3.08 14.06 11.74
N ALA A 154 3.67 13.63 10.62
CA ALA A 154 3.13 13.97 9.29
C ALA A 154 1.76 13.33 9.08
N PHE A 155 1.60 12.05 9.47
CA PHE A 155 0.34 11.32 9.42
C PHE A 155 -0.78 12.06 10.17
N GLN A 156 -0.53 12.47 11.40
CA GLN A 156 -1.50 13.24 12.21
C GLN A 156 -1.86 14.59 11.56
N SER A 157 -0.85 15.30 11.03
CA SER A 157 -1.05 16.64 10.45
C SER A 157 -1.92 16.63 9.19
N VAL A 158 -1.88 15.55 8.40
CA VAL A 158 -2.69 15.43 7.18
C VAL A 158 -3.99 14.62 7.38
N GLY A 159 -4.21 14.02 8.58
CA GLY A 159 -5.46 13.34 8.95
C GLY A 159 -5.52 11.86 8.57
N GLY A 160 -4.39 11.16 8.46
CA GLY A 160 -4.35 9.70 8.25
C GLY A 160 -4.76 9.27 6.84
N PHE A 161 -5.05 7.97 6.65
CA PHE A 161 -5.56 7.45 5.38
C PHE A 161 -7.05 7.75 5.21
N LEU A 162 -7.51 8.02 3.98
CA LEU A 162 -8.93 8.27 3.71
C LEU A 162 -9.75 6.97 3.72
N GLU A 163 -10.51 6.73 4.78
CA GLU A 163 -11.32 5.51 4.94
C GLU A 163 -12.44 5.38 3.90
N LYS A 164 -12.85 6.47 3.25
CA LYS A 164 -13.75 6.40 2.11
C LYS A 164 -13.19 5.59 0.94
N TYR A 165 -11.84 5.39 0.89
CA TYR A 165 -11.19 4.49 -0.04
C TYR A 165 -11.06 3.12 0.63
N PHE A 166 -12.06 2.28 0.42
CA PHE A 166 -12.12 0.95 1.01
C PHE A 166 -10.89 0.10 0.61
N ILE A 167 -10.51 0.14 -0.66
CA ILE A 167 -9.33 -0.51 -1.25
C ILE A 167 -8.90 0.25 -2.51
N ASP A 168 -7.64 0.13 -2.91
CA ASP A 168 -6.99 0.76 -4.07
C ASP A 168 -6.92 2.29 -4.00
N CYS A 169 -5.82 2.85 -4.44
CA CYS A 169 -5.46 4.28 -4.44
C CYS A 169 -5.37 4.94 -3.04
N VAL A 170 -5.40 4.17 -1.95
CA VAL A 170 -5.21 4.66 -0.58
C VAL A 170 -3.82 5.29 -0.42
N ASP A 171 -2.82 4.60 -0.94
CA ASP A 171 -1.42 5.02 -1.01
C ASP A 171 -1.19 6.24 -1.90
N HIS A 172 -1.72 6.22 -3.11
CA HIS A 172 -1.61 7.34 -4.05
C HIS A 172 -2.19 8.63 -3.45
N GLU A 173 -3.39 8.54 -2.88
CA GLU A 173 -4.05 9.69 -2.26
C GLU A 173 -3.24 10.23 -1.08
N TYR A 174 -2.79 9.34 -0.20
CA TYR A 174 -2.04 9.71 0.98
C TYR A 174 -0.70 10.37 0.63
N CYS A 175 0.07 9.80 -0.28
CA CYS A 175 1.33 10.36 -0.74
C CYS A 175 1.17 11.74 -1.38
N LEU A 176 0.18 11.92 -2.26
CA LEU A 176 -0.07 13.20 -2.92
C LEU A 176 -0.55 14.26 -1.91
N ARG A 177 -1.37 13.87 -0.93
CA ARG A 177 -1.82 14.75 0.15
C ARG A 177 -0.67 15.20 1.04
N LEU A 178 0.25 14.31 1.39
CA LEU A 178 1.49 14.67 2.07
C LEU A 178 2.27 15.74 1.28
N LYS A 179 2.47 15.52 -0.02
CA LYS A 179 3.23 16.45 -0.87
C LYS A 179 2.59 17.83 -0.98
N VAL A 180 1.27 17.94 -1.12
CA VAL A 180 0.59 19.27 -1.13
C VAL A 180 0.66 19.96 0.22
N ASN A 181 0.90 19.22 1.32
CA ASN A 181 1.12 19.77 2.65
C ASN A 181 2.61 19.98 2.99
N GLY A 182 3.51 19.92 2.00
CA GLY A 182 4.92 20.24 2.15
C GLY A 182 5.79 19.12 2.69
N PHE A 183 5.27 17.88 2.77
CA PHE A 183 6.07 16.70 3.11
C PHE A 183 6.61 16.03 1.85
N ARG A 184 7.66 15.23 2.03
CA ARG A 184 8.34 14.49 0.97
C ARG A 184 7.98 13.00 1.07
N VAL A 185 7.89 12.35 -0.09
CA VAL A 185 7.79 10.89 -0.22
C VAL A 185 9.08 10.40 -0.85
N ILE A 186 9.84 9.60 -0.12
CA ILE A 186 11.21 9.20 -0.46
C ILE A 186 11.27 7.70 -0.70
N LEU A 187 11.87 7.31 -1.80
CA LEU A 187 12.28 5.94 -2.10
C LEU A 187 13.74 5.76 -1.68
N HIS A 188 14.04 4.74 -0.89
CA HIS A 188 15.38 4.38 -0.43
C HIS A 188 15.92 3.20 -1.23
N ASN A 189 16.96 3.44 -2.04
CA ASN A 189 17.39 2.51 -3.07
C ASN A 189 18.13 1.26 -2.55
N GLU A 190 18.71 1.33 -1.36
CA GLU A 190 19.41 0.19 -0.75
C GLU A 190 18.50 -0.72 0.08
N SER A 191 17.23 -0.35 0.26
CA SER A 191 16.27 -1.17 0.99
C SER A 191 15.31 -1.84 0.02
N ILE A 192 15.18 -3.15 0.11
CA ILE A 192 14.37 -3.95 -0.81
C ILE A 192 13.28 -4.69 -0.04
N LEU A 193 12.04 -4.57 -0.50
CA LEU A 193 10.92 -5.37 -0.06
C LEU A 193 10.59 -6.42 -1.12
N GLU A 194 10.53 -7.68 -0.72
CA GLU A 194 9.96 -8.74 -1.55
C GLU A 194 8.44 -8.70 -1.42
N HIS A 195 7.76 -8.48 -2.54
CA HIS A 195 6.31 -8.37 -2.59
C HIS A 195 5.74 -9.25 -3.71
N ASN A 196 4.78 -10.10 -3.38
CA ASN A 196 4.06 -10.89 -4.36
C ASN A 196 2.91 -10.06 -4.94
N LEU A 197 3.15 -9.46 -6.11
CA LEU A 197 2.08 -8.80 -6.87
C LEU A 197 1.16 -9.84 -7.49
N GLY A 198 0.32 -10.53 -6.75
CA GLY A 198 -0.74 -11.40 -7.27
C GLY A 198 -0.50 -12.04 -8.65
N ASP A 199 -1.49 -12.64 -9.25
CA ASP A 199 -1.38 -13.29 -10.56
C ASP A 199 -1.26 -12.25 -11.69
N ILE A 200 -0.03 -11.95 -12.11
CA ILE A 200 0.24 -11.24 -13.34
C ILE A 200 0.26 -12.28 -14.47
N GLU A 201 -0.72 -12.18 -15.34
CA GLU A 201 -0.80 -13.00 -16.56
C GLU A 201 -0.09 -12.29 -17.72
N SER A 202 0.45 -13.06 -18.66
CA SER A 202 0.99 -12.54 -19.92
C SER A 202 0.39 -13.23 -21.12
N ARG A 203 0.26 -12.50 -22.22
CA ARG A 203 -0.08 -13.04 -23.55
C ARG A 203 0.76 -12.41 -24.63
N SER A 204 1.22 -13.23 -25.57
CA SER A 204 1.87 -12.72 -26.78
C SER A 204 0.84 -12.12 -27.72
N PHE A 205 1.03 -10.86 -28.09
CA PHE A 205 0.21 -10.14 -29.06
C PHE A 205 1.09 -9.32 -30.00
N LEU A 206 0.97 -9.56 -31.30
CA LEU A 206 1.78 -8.92 -32.35
C LEU A 206 3.31 -8.99 -32.09
N GLY A 207 3.79 -10.13 -31.59
CA GLY A 207 5.22 -10.34 -31.32
C GLY A 207 5.75 -9.68 -30.05
N ARG A 208 4.85 -9.15 -29.18
CA ARG A 208 5.19 -8.56 -27.87
C ARG A 208 4.43 -9.25 -26.76
N GLU A 209 5.08 -9.45 -25.62
CA GLU A 209 4.39 -9.89 -24.40
C GLU A 209 3.63 -8.74 -23.76
N ILE A 210 2.32 -8.95 -23.56
CA ILE A 210 1.43 -8.00 -22.90
C ILE A 210 1.10 -8.56 -21.51
N TYR A 211 1.54 -7.86 -20.48
CA TYR A 211 1.22 -8.19 -19.10
C TYR A 211 -0.09 -7.52 -18.67
N TYR A 212 -0.95 -8.28 -17.98
CA TYR A 212 -2.21 -7.79 -17.45
C TYR A 212 -2.55 -8.47 -16.12
N THR A 213 -3.34 -7.79 -15.30
CA THR A 213 -3.80 -8.28 -14.00
C THR A 213 -5.27 -8.63 -14.11
N ASN A 214 -5.63 -9.90 -13.95
CA ASN A 214 -7.03 -10.36 -14.09
C ASN A 214 -7.87 -10.04 -12.84
N HIS A 215 -7.84 -8.78 -12.38
CA HIS A 215 -8.56 -8.36 -11.19
C HIS A 215 -10.06 -8.59 -11.30
N SER A 216 -10.71 -8.88 -10.16
CA SER A 216 -12.16 -9.05 -10.08
C SER A 216 -12.92 -7.79 -10.51
N ALA A 217 -14.15 -7.94 -10.98
CA ALA A 217 -15.00 -6.83 -11.41
C ALA A 217 -15.22 -5.80 -10.28
N ILE A 218 -15.38 -6.26 -9.04
CA ILE A 218 -15.51 -5.39 -7.85
C ILE A 218 -14.23 -4.59 -7.63
N ARG A 219 -13.06 -5.19 -7.80
CA ARG A 219 -11.79 -4.45 -7.66
C ARG A 219 -11.63 -3.41 -8.77
N ARG A 220 -12.04 -3.72 -10.02
CA ARG A 220 -12.07 -2.74 -11.13
C ARG A 220 -12.97 -1.54 -10.82
N TYR A 221 -14.09 -1.75 -10.11
CA TYR A 221 -14.95 -0.65 -9.62
C TYR A 221 -14.18 0.27 -8.68
N TYR A 222 -13.53 -0.28 -7.63
CA TYR A 222 -12.80 0.54 -6.66
C TYR A 222 -11.63 1.30 -7.30
N ILE A 223 -10.81 0.60 -8.11
CA ILE A 223 -9.70 1.21 -8.86
C ILE A 223 -10.20 2.41 -9.67
N THR A 224 -11.26 2.25 -10.44
CA THR A 224 -11.79 3.31 -11.31
C THR A 224 -12.31 4.48 -10.49
N ARG A 225 -13.20 4.24 -9.52
CA ARG A 225 -13.82 5.27 -8.69
C ARG A 225 -12.77 6.09 -7.93
N ASN A 226 -11.85 5.41 -7.24
CA ASN A 226 -10.89 6.06 -6.38
C ASN A 226 -9.80 6.78 -7.20
N ARG A 227 -9.36 6.20 -8.32
CA ARG A 227 -8.41 6.84 -9.25
C ARG A 227 -8.97 8.15 -9.83
N LEU A 228 -10.24 8.17 -10.22
CA LEU A 228 -10.90 9.40 -10.68
C LEU A 228 -10.96 10.47 -9.57
N ASP A 229 -11.20 10.09 -8.31
CA ASP A 229 -11.19 11.04 -7.20
C ASP A 229 -9.78 11.59 -6.93
N VAL A 230 -8.73 10.75 -7.02
CA VAL A 230 -7.33 11.20 -6.92
C VAL A 230 -6.97 12.18 -8.02
N ILE A 231 -7.31 11.85 -9.28
CA ILE A 231 -7.08 12.75 -10.43
C ILE A 231 -7.83 14.08 -10.24
N PHE A 232 -9.07 14.04 -9.81
CA PHE A 232 -9.87 15.25 -9.58
C PHE A 232 -9.28 16.12 -8.48
N ARG A 233 -8.83 15.55 -7.37
CA ARG A 233 -8.27 16.28 -6.21
C ARG A 233 -6.91 16.90 -6.51
N TYR A 234 -6.04 16.13 -7.16
CA TYR A 234 -4.62 16.45 -7.24
C TYR A 234 -4.15 16.80 -8.65
N GLY A 235 -5.02 16.75 -9.67
CA GLY A 235 -4.66 16.96 -11.07
C GLY A 235 -4.03 18.31 -11.35
N LYS A 236 -4.43 19.37 -10.66
CA LYS A 236 -3.83 20.69 -10.81
C LYS A 236 -2.42 20.78 -10.22
N ALA A 237 -2.20 20.10 -9.07
CA ALA A 237 -0.90 20.11 -8.39
C ALA A 237 0.10 19.14 -9.07
N PHE A 238 -0.39 18.03 -9.62
CA PHE A 238 0.42 16.98 -10.26
C PHE A 238 -0.09 16.63 -11.65
N PRO A 239 0.00 17.55 -12.66
CA PRO A 239 -0.61 17.36 -13.97
C PRO A 239 -0.02 16.17 -14.75
N TYR A 240 1.28 15.94 -14.65
CA TYR A 240 1.95 14.81 -15.30
C TYR A 240 1.50 13.46 -14.72
N PHE A 241 1.46 13.34 -13.39
CA PHE A 241 0.94 12.15 -12.70
C PHE A 241 -0.49 11.86 -13.15
N SER A 242 -1.36 12.86 -13.10
CA SER A 242 -2.78 12.72 -13.44
C SER A 242 -3.00 12.36 -14.90
N SER A 243 -2.22 12.94 -15.83
CA SER A 243 -2.25 12.56 -17.24
C SER A 243 -1.88 11.09 -17.44
N ASN A 244 -0.88 10.59 -16.72
CA ASN A 244 -0.50 9.18 -16.78
C ASN A 244 -1.58 8.26 -16.20
N GLU A 245 -2.22 8.67 -15.09
CA GLU A 245 -3.33 7.88 -14.52
C GLU A 245 -4.54 7.81 -15.46
N VAL A 246 -4.88 8.89 -16.17
CA VAL A 246 -5.92 8.87 -17.22
C VAL A 246 -5.56 7.89 -18.34
N LYS A 247 -4.30 7.92 -18.81
CA LYS A 247 -3.84 6.96 -19.83
C LYS A 247 -3.94 5.52 -19.33
N LYS A 248 -3.55 5.26 -18.07
CA LYS A 248 -3.66 3.91 -17.46
C LYS A 248 -5.11 3.43 -17.45
N ILE A 249 -6.10 4.26 -17.09
CA ILE A 249 -7.52 3.88 -17.12
C ILE A 249 -7.90 3.37 -18.51
N PHE A 250 -7.52 4.10 -19.56
CA PHE A 250 -7.84 3.74 -20.93
C PHE A 250 -7.15 2.43 -21.36
N PHE A 251 -5.84 2.31 -21.14
CA PHE A 251 -5.09 1.12 -21.54
C PHE A 251 -5.47 -0.12 -20.73
N GLU A 252 -5.78 0.01 -19.45
CA GLU A 252 -6.29 -1.10 -18.63
C GLU A 252 -7.65 -1.58 -19.16
N TRP A 253 -8.56 -0.65 -19.47
CA TRP A 253 -9.84 -1.01 -20.06
C TRP A 253 -9.67 -1.72 -21.42
N LEU A 254 -8.75 -1.26 -22.26
CA LEU A 254 -8.44 -1.92 -23.53
C LEU A 254 -7.87 -3.34 -23.29
N LYS A 255 -6.98 -3.52 -22.33
CA LYS A 255 -6.46 -4.84 -21.94
C LYS A 255 -7.58 -5.77 -21.46
N ILE A 256 -8.54 -5.28 -20.68
CA ILE A 256 -9.70 -6.04 -20.26
C ILE A 256 -10.50 -6.54 -21.47
N LEU A 257 -10.77 -5.67 -22.44
CA LEU A 257 -11.53 -6.03 -23.63
C LEU A 257 -10.82 -7.07 -24.51
N LEU A 258 -9.50 -7.03 -24.58
CA LEU A 258 -8.71 -7.90 -25.44
C LEU A 258 -8.32 -9.23 -24.78
N PHE A 259 -7.90 -9.20 -23.49
CA PHE A 259 -7.16 -10.30 -22.89
C PHE A 259 -7.81 -10.90 -21.65
N GLU A 260 -8.57 -10.12 -20.85
CA GLU A 260 -9.10 -10.60 -19.59
C GLU A 260 -10.42 -11.38 -19.75
N GLU A 261 -10.80 -12.10 -18.69
CA GLU A 261 -12.10 -12.77 -18.60
C GLU A 261 -13.19 -11.83 -18.08
N ASN A 262 -14.47 -12.25 -18.21
CA ASN A 262 -15.64 -11.52 -17.68
C ASN A 262 -15.71 -10.04 -18.13
N LYS A 263 -15.34 -9.78 -19.37
CA LYS A 263 -15.19 -8.43 -19.97
C LYS A 263 -16.40 -7.52 -19.77
N LEU A 264 -17.61 -8.04 -20.00
CA LEU A 264 -18.85 -7.26 -19.87
C LEU A 264 -19.10 -6.87 -18.41
N THR A 265 -18.93 -7.82 -17.49
CA THR A 265 -19.09 -7.57 -16.06
C THR A 265 -18.07 -6.55 -15.55
N LYS A 266 -16.80 -6.69 -15.94
CA LYS A 266 -15.74 -5.73 -15.59
C LYS A 266 -16.02 -4.34 -16.14
N THR A 267 -16.46 -4.25 -17.41
CA THR A 267 -16.84 -2.96 -18.02
C THR A 267 -18.03 -2.33 -17.29
N PHE A 268 -19.05 -3.12 -16.93
CA PHE A 268 -20.18 -2.63 -16.14
C PHE A 268 -19.73 -2.05 -14.80
N PHE A 269 -18.84 -2.73 -14.06
CA PHE A 269 -18.33 -2.26 -12.77
C PHE A 269 -17.41 -1.03 -12.93
N ILE A 270 -16.67 -0.90 -14.01
CA ILE A 270 -15.91 0.32 -14.35
C ILE A 270 -16.88 1.50 -14.53
N LEU A 271 -17.93 1.34 -15.35
CA LEU A 271 -18.94 2.37 -15.55
C LEU A 271 -19.67 2.74 -14.26
N LYS A 272 -19.96 1.74 -13.40
CA LYS A 272 -20.52 1.95 -12.06
C LYS A 272 -19.55 2.76 -11.20
N GLY A 273 -18.26 2.48 -11.23
CA GLY A 273 -17.23 3.25 -10.54
C GLY A 273 -17.18 4.71 -10.99
N CYS A 274 -17.26 4.94 -12.32
CA CYS A 274 -17.38 6.30 -12.87
C CYS A 274 -18.63 7.00 -12.33
N LYS A 275 -19.79 6.36 -12.42
CA LYS A 275 -21.06 6.92 -11.92
C LYS A 275 -20.94 7.29 -10.44
N ASP A 276 -20.47 6.37 -9.59
CA ASP A 276 -20.39 6.57 -8.15
C ASP A 276 -19.38 7.67 -7.77
N PHE A 277 -18.31 7.85 -8.56
CA PHE A 277 -17.44 9.03 -8.44
C PHE A 277 -18.19 10.34 -8.71
N PHE A 278 -18.97 10.43 -9.78
CA PHE A 278 -19.69 11.67 -10.11
C PHE A 278 -20.76 12.04 -9.08
N ILE A 279 -21.45 11.04 -8.53
CA ILE A 279 -22.46 11.26 -7.47
C ILE A 279 -21.87 11.26 -6.05
N ARG A 280 -20.52 11.22 -5.93
CA ARG A 280 -19.78 11.26 -4.65
C ARG A 280 -20.12 10.11 -3.69
N ARG A 281 -20.47 8.96 -4.22
CA ARG A 281 -20.72 7.74 -3.43
C ARG A 281 -19.44 6.96 -3.22
N PHE A 282 -18.93 6.94 -1.98
CA PHE A 282 -17.71 6.25 -1.58
C PHE A 282 -17.98 5.19 -0.50
N GLY A 283 -16.91 4.54 -0.01
CA GLY A 283 -16.99 3.48 0.99
C GLY A 283 -17.09 2.09 0.35
N LYS A 284 -17.47 1.10 1.17
CA LYS A 284 -17.69 -0.28 0.74
C LYS A 284 -18.90 -0.36 -0.20
N LEU A 285 -18.77 -1.18 -1.27
CA LEU A 285 -19.83 -1.40 -2.26
C LEU A 285 -20.94 -2.29 -1.71
#